data_310a343c307219d845959e2d6576116d
#
_entry.id   310a343c307219d845959e2d6576116d
#
_cell.length_a   1.000
_cell.length_b   1.000
_cell.length_c   1.000
_cell.angle_alpha   90.00
_cell.angle_beta   90.00
_cell.angle_gamma   90.00
#
_symmetry.space_group_name_H-M   'P 1'
#
loop_
_entity.id
_entity.type
_entity.pdbx_description
1 polymer ?
#
loop_
_entity_poly.entity_id
_entity_poly.type
_entity_poly.pdbx_seq_one_letter_code
_entity_poly.pdbx_strand_id
1 'polypeptide(L)'
;MVIFAFGALHAHAEPLLERAQSRGTLNVCTSDEFPPFKTFDAQGKPGGLILDLIVDLQRQLSAKVGQPLKLQLVPVNPLNRLLFLEQGRCEVLVTSLLDTPARRREVDFASPGFYSSAATVFAPKSTAVPDWQSLRGKTLCAPATSVWVRPFETRYGVQFASFNGTAEVRKAVADSRCLGAMGDDALYSALARQPEWADYEVKLPGQDPAPWGIALRKGQPALLAAVSSIVEGWHAQGVIIGLEQRYGLAPNAWVAQQHARASHE
;
A
#
# COMPACT_ATOMS: atom_id res chain seq x y z
N MET A 1 -20.08 -57.42 -5.08
CA MET A 1 -20.38 -55.98 -5.01
C MET A 1 -19.14 -55.32 -4.41
N VAL A 2 -18.27 -54.78 -5.27
CA VAL A 2 -17.00 -54.14 -4.83
C VAL A 2 -17.28 -52.68 -4.68
N ILE A 3 -17.21 -52.14 -3.43
CA ILE A 3 -17.35 -50.71 -3.14
C ILE A 3 -15.99 -50.04 -3.35
N PHE A 4 -15.85 -49.27 -4.40
CA PHE A 4 -14.70 -48.40 -4.61
C PHE A 4 -14.90 -47.16 -3.71
N ALA A 5 -14.16 -47.08 -2.61
CA ALA A 5 -14.04 -45.84 -1.83
C ALA A 5 -13.19 -44.84 -2.61
N PHE A 6 -13.82 -43.84 -3.19
CA PHE A 6 -13.14 -42.64 -3.70
C PHE A 6 -12.66 -41.81 -2.51
N GLY A 7 -11.41 -42.00 -2.14
CA GLY A 7 -10.72 -41.06 -1.23
C GLY A 7 -10.59 -39.71 -1.92
N ALA A 8 -11.33 -38.70 -1.44
CA ALA A 8 -11.16 -37.32 -1.86
C ALA A 8 -9.75 -36.85 -1.42
N LEU A 9 -8.79 -36.85 -2.35
CA LEU A 9 -7.52 -36.16 -2.20
C LEU A 9 -7.83 -34.67 -2.04
N HIS A 10 -7.85 -34.18 -0.80
CA HIS A 10 -7.81 -32.76 -0.55
C HIS A 10 -6.44 -32.27 -1.01
N ALA A 11 -6.38 -31.70 -2.22
CA ALA A 11 -5.20 -30.98 -2.68
C ALA A 11 -4.98 -29.80 -1.77
N HIS A 12 -4.16 -29.96 -0.73
CA HIS A 12 -3.65 -28.82 0.03
C HIS A 12 -2.82 -27.98 -0.95
N ALA A 13 -3.27 -26.74 -1.18
CA ALA A 13 -2.48 -25.81 -1.98
C ALA A 13 -1.10 -25.65 -1.31
N GLU A 14 -0.04 -25.84 -2.09
CA GLU A 14 1.35 -25.70 -1.63
C GLU A 14 1.53 -24.35 -0.90
N PRO A 15 2.14 -24.32 0.30
CA PRO A 15 2.42 -23.09 1.02
C PRO A 15 3.20 -22.10 0.14
N LEU A 16 2.83 -20.81 0.17
CA LEU A 16 3.41 -19.80 -0.75
C LEU A 16 4.93 -19.67 -0.58
N LEU A 17 5.47 -19.86 0.63
CA LEU A 17 6.90 -19.79 0.87
C LEU A 17 7.64 -20.98 0.22
N GLU A 18 7.09 -22.18 0.33
CA GLU A 18 7.64 -23.40 -0.33
C GLU A 18 7.54 -23.28 -1.85
N ARG A 19 6.45 -22.73 -2.34
CA ARG A 19 6.27 -22.45 -3.78
C ARG A 19 7.29 -21.45 -4.30
N ALA A 20 7.56 -20.37 -3.56
CA ALA A 20 8.61 -19.42 -3.93
C ALA A 20 9.99 -20.09 -3.94
N GLN A 21 10.25 -20.93 -2.95
CA GLN A 21 11.49 -21.71 -2.86
C GLN A 21 11.62 -22.69 -4.03
N SER A 22 10.61 -23.51 -4.31
CA SER A 22 10.66 -24.51 -5.39
C SER A 22 10.83 -23.89 -6.79
N ARG A 23 10.26 -22.68 -7.00
CA ARG A 23 10.40 -21.91 -8.24
C ARG A 23 11.66 -21.06 -8.33
N GLY A 24 12.35 -20.82 -7.22
CA GLY A 24 13.46 -19.87 -7.13
C GLY A 24 13.05 -18.42 -7.44
N THR A 25 11.77 -18.09 -7.24
CA THR A 25 11.21 -16.77 -7.62
C THR A 25 10.23 -16.28 -6.57
N LEU A 26 10.36 -15.00 -6.18
CA LEU A 26 9.39 -14.27 -5.36
C LEU A 26 8.63 -13.28 -6.27
N ASN A 27 7.33 -13.51 -6.45
CA ASN A 27 6.46 -12.58 -7.15
C ASN A 27 5.86 -11.60 -6.13
N VAL A 28 6.04 -10.32 -6.37
CA VAL A 28 5.52 -9.24 -5.51
C VAL A 28 4.56 -8.38 -6.32
N CYS A 29 3.29 -8.38 -5.92
CA CYS A 29 2.31 -7.44 -6.45
C CYS A 29 2.63 -6.04 -5.93
N THR A 30 2.72 -5.06 -6.83
CA THR A 30 2.97 -3.66 -6.48
C THR A 30 2.28 -2.72 -7.46
N SER A 31 1.82 -1.56 -6.98
CA SER A 31 1.03 -0.61 -7.77
C SER A 31 1.88 0.19 -8.75
N ASP A 32 1.20 1.04 -9.51
CA ASP A 32 1.77 1.98 -10.47
C ASP A 32 2.70 3.02 -9.80
N GLU A 33 3.32 3.85 -10.63
CA GLU A 33 4.20 4.92 -10.20
C GLU A 33 3.51 5.93 -9.30
N PHE A 34 4.12 6.22 -8.16
CA PHE A 34 3.76 7.30 -7.26
C PHE A 34 5.02 7.83 -6.55
N PRO A 35 5.73 8.79 -7.15
CA PRO A 35 6.96 9.34 -6.57
C PRO A 35 6.71 10.00 -5.21
N PRO A 36 7.64 9.88 -4.26
CA PRO A 36 8.89 9.11 -4.30
C PRO A 36 8.74 7.69 -3.72
N PHE A 37 7.53 7.21 -3.46
CA PHE A 37 7.28 5.88 -2.91
C PHE A 37 7.55 4.77 -3.92
N LYS A 38 7.20 5.00 -5.19
CA LYS A 38 7.57 4.18 -6.33
C LYS A 38 7.85 5.07 -7.53
N THR A 39 9.03 4.93 -8.10
CA THR A 39 9.52 5.71 -9.24
C THR A 39 10.12 4.81 -10.31
N PHE A 40 10.30 5.37 -11.49
CA PHE A 40 11.14 4.77 -12.53
C PHE A 40 12.14 5.83 -13.00
N ASP A 41 13.41 5.44 -13.15
CA ASP A 41 14.41 6.33 -13.73
C ASP A 41 14.23 6.44 -15.26
N ALA A 42 15.07 7.28 -15.90
CA ALA A 42 14.99 7.48 -17.35
C ALA A 42 15.26 6.20 -18.18
N GLN A 43 15.84 5.17 -17.56
CA GLN A 43 16.08 3.85 -18.14
C GLN A 43 14.97 2.84 -17.80
N GLY A 44 13.91 3.28 -17.11
CA GLY A 44 12.80 2.44 -16.66
C GLY A 44 13.13 1.55 -15.47
N LYS A 45 14.26 1.77 -14.78
CA LYS A 45 14.62 1.01 -13.58
C LYS A 45 13.76 1.47 -12.40
N PRO A 46 13.08 0.55 -11.72
CA PRO A 46 12.23 0.89 -10.59
C PRO A 46 13.06 1.31 -9.36
N GLY A 47 12.55 2.30 -8.61
CA GLY A 47 13.11 2.82 -7.36
C GLY A 47 12.02 3.37 -6.44
N GLY A 48 12.41 4.00 -5.32
CA GLY A 48 11.51 4.59 -4.34
C GLY A 48 11.37 3.77 -3.06
N LEU A 49 10.81 4.38 -2.02
CA LEU A 49 10.74 3.79 -0.67
C LEU A 49 10.14 2.37 -0.69
N ILE A 50 9.01 2.18 -1.37
CA ILE A 50 8.33 0.87 -1.43
C ILE A 50 9.19 -0.15 -2.18
N LEU A 51 9.86 0.25 -3.27
CA LEU A 51 10.71 -0.66 -4.04
C LEU A 51 11.95 -1.08 -3.25
N ASP A 52 12.57 -0.16 -2.51
CA ASP A 52 13.71 -0.50 -1.66
C ASP A 52 13.32 -1.50 -0.56
N LEU A 53 12.13 -1.33 0.04
CA LEU A 53 11.59 -2.30 1.00
C LEU A 53 11.29 -3.66 0.33
N ILE A 54 10.75 -3.68 -0.89
CA ILE A 54 10.52 -4.94 -1.65
C ILE A 54 11.84 -5.65 -1.94
N VAL A 55 12.88 -4.93 -2.33
CA VAL A 55 14.21 -5.53 -2.58
C VAL A 55 14.81 -6.11 -1.30
N ASP A 56 14.69 -5.39 -0.18
CA ASP A 56 15.15 -5.89 1.10
C ASP A 56 14.33 -7.09 1.59
N LEU A 57 13.00 -7.06 1.43
CA LEU A 57 12.11 -8.20 1.69
C LEU A 57 12.57 -9.46 0.93
N GLN A 58 12.81 -9.31 -0.39
CA GLN A 58 13.29 -10.41 -1.22
C GLN A 58 14.63 -10.96 -0.74
N ARG A 59 15.58 -10.08 -0.38
CA ARG A 59 16.89 -10.47 0.15
C ARG A 59 16.75 -11.28 1.44
N GLN A 60 15.92 -10.82 2.38
CA GLN A 60 15.73 -11.49 3.68
C GLN A 60 14.95 -12.81 3.53
N LEU A 61 13.94 -12.87 2.66
CA LEU A 61 13.23 -14.12 2.37
C LEU A 61 14.15 -15.12 1.66
N SER A 62 15.04 -14.68 0.75
CA SER A 62 16.06 -15.54 0.15
C SER A 62 16.98 -16.18 1.18
N ALA A 63 17.46 -15.40 2.15
CA ALA A 63 18.28 -15.90 3.25
C ALA A 63 17.49 -16.92 4.11
N LYS A 64 16.21 -16.65 4.38
CA LYS A 64 15.35 -17.53 5.18
C LYS A 64 15.09 -18.89 4.53
N VAL A 65 14.90 -18.92 3.19
CA VAL A 65 14.70 -20.19 2.45
C VAL A 65 16.01 -20.87 2.05
N GLY A 66 17.17 -20.26 2.33
CA GLY A 66 18.49 -20.83 2.07
C GLY A 66 18.93 -20.83 0.59
N GLN A 67 18.24 -20.05 -0.26
CA GLN A 67 18.61 -19.93 -1.67
C GLN A 67 18.20 -18.57 -2.24
N PRO A 68 18.88 -18.06 -3.29
CA PRO A 68 18.48 -16.84 -3.96
C PRO A 68 17.08 -16.97 -4.60
N LEU A 69 16.19 -16.03 -4.30
CA LEU A 69 14.91 -15.87 -4.98
C LEU A 69 15.02 -14.74 -6.00
N LYS A 70 14.69 -15.00 -7.26
CA LYS A 70 14.60 -13.95 -8.28
C LYS A 70 13.35 -13.09 -7.99
N LEU A 71 13.54 -11.78 -7.80
CA LEU A 71 12.41 -10.86 -7.64
C LEU A 71 11.68 -10.67 -8.98
N GLN A 72 10.37 -10.82 -8.97
CA GLN A 72 9.49 -10.51 -10.08
C GLN A 72 8.37 -9.57 -9.61
N LEU A 73 8.33 -8.37 -10.15
CA LEU A 73 7.28 -7.40 -9.85
C LEU A 73 6.07 -7.69 -10.74
N VAL A 74 4.89 -7.81 -10.11
CA VAL A 74 3.60 -8.01 -10.78
C VAL A 74 2.82 -6.71 -10.66
N PRO A 75 2.61 -5.95 -11.75
CA PRO A 75 1.90 -4.69 -11.69
C PRO A 75 0.42 -4.91 -11.37
N VAL A 76 -0.09 -4.11 -10.44
CA VAL A 76 -1.49 -4.12 -10.01
C VAL A 76 -2.02 -2.70 -9.85
N ASN A 77 -3.33 -2.56 -9.90
CA ASN A 77 -4.05 -1.34 -9.60
C ASN A 77 -5.03 -1.55 -8.42
N PRO A 78 -5.67 -0.50 -7.91
CA PRO A 78 -6.61 -0.63 -6.80
C PRO A 78 -7.76 -1.63 -7.01
N LEU A 79 -8.20 -1.87 -8.25
CA LEU A 79 -9.32 -2.76 -8.56
C LEU A 79 -8.93 -4.24 -8.58
N ASN A 80 -7.71 -4.57 -9.01
CA ASN A 80 -7.30 -5.97 -9.22
C ASN A 80 -6.31 -6.52 -8.20
N ARG A 81 -5.72 -5.67 -7.33
CA ARG A 81 -4.61 -6.07 -6.43
C ARG A 81 -4.97 -7.20 -5.47
N LEU A 82 -6.17 -7.18 -4.85
CA LEU A 82 -6.59 -8.25 -3.95
C LEU A 82 -6.93 -9.53 -4.71
N LEU A 83 -7.59 -9.43 -5.86
CA LEU A 83 -7.88 -10.56 -6.73
C LEU A 83 -6.59 -11.25 -7.21
N PHE A 84 -5.54 -10.49 -7.59
CA PHE A 84 -4.27 -11.07 -8.04
C PHE A 84 -3.56 -11.81 -6.89
N LEU A 85 -3.64 -11.26 -5.68
CA LEU A 85 -3.12 -11.92 -4.48
C LEU A 85 -3.89 -13.22 -4.18
N GLU A 86 -5.22 -13.19 -4.23
CA GLU A 86 -6.09 -14.35 -4.02
C GLU A 86 -5.82 -15.46 -5.04
N GLN A 87 -5.68 -15.09 -6.33
CA GLN A 87 -5.34 -16.01 -7.41
C GLN A 87 -3.91 -16.56 -7.32
N GLY A 88 -3.10 -16.08 -6.37
CA GLY A 88 -1.72 -16.50 -6.19
C GLY A 88 -0.80 -16.08 -7.34
N ARG A 89 -1.11 -14.99 -8.04
CA ARG A 89 -0.20 -14.39 -9.04
C ARG A 89 1.04 -13.78 -8.39
N CYS A 90 0.94 -13.44 -7.13
CA CYS A 90 2.06 -13.01 -6.29
C CYS A 90 1.96 -13.66 -4.91
N GLU A 91 3.08 -13.80 -4.22
CA GLU A 91 3.18 -14.31 -2.86
C GLU A 91 2.79 -13.25 -1.86
N VAL A 92 3.17 -11.98 -2.13
CA VAL A 92 2.90 -10.82 -1.26
C VAL A 92 2.44 -9.63 -2.11
N LEU A 93 1.65 -8.74 -1.49
CA LEU A 93 1.22 -7.46 -2.05
C LEU A 93 1.81 -6.32 -1.21
N VAL A 94 2.66 -5.50 -1.82
CA VAL A 94 3.33 -4.36 -1.18
C VAL A 94 2.98 -3.08 -1.93
N THR A 95 2.07 -2.30 -1.36
CA THR A 95 1.57 -1.02 -1.91
C THR A 95 1.14 -0.12 -0.75
N SER A 96 0.63 1.08 -1.03
CA SER A 96 -0.09 1.89 -0.05
C SER A 96 -1.46 1.27 0.31
N LEU A 97 -1.46 0.00 0.73
CA LEU A 97 -2.68 -0.73 1.10
C LEU A 97 -2.94 -0.57 2.59
N LEU A 98 -3.98 0.21 2.91
CA LEU A 98 -4.42 0.39 4.30
C LEU A 98 -4.88 -0.95 4.89
N ASP A 99 -4.32 -1.31 6.03
CA ASP A 99 -4.75 -2.42 6.85
C ASP A 99 -6.01 -2.04 7.62
N THR A 100 -7.13 -2.59 7.24
CA THR A 100 -8.44 -2.30 7.83
C THR A 100 -9.15 -3.58 8.23
N PRO A 101 -10.07 -3.52 9.24
CA PRO A 101 -10.86 -4.69 9.64
C PRO A 101 -11.63 -5.33 8.48
N ALA A 102 -12.09 -4.53 7.50
CA ALA A 102 -12.77 -5.03 6.32
C ALA A 102 -11.83 -5.88 5.45
N ARG A 103 -10.62 -5.39 5.16
CA ARG A 103 -9.64 -6.11 4.34
C ARG A 103 -9.05 -7.32 5.05
N ARG A 104 -8.89 -7.27 6.39
CA ARG A 104 -8.48 -8.44 7.18
C ARG A 104 -9.45 -9.63 7.12
N ARG A 105 -10.68 -9.43 6.65
CA ARG A 105 -11.59 -10.56 6.36
C ARG A 105 -11.21 -11.30 5.07
N GLU A 106 -10.57 -10.62 4.12
CA GLU A 106 -10.22 -11.15 2.79
C GLU A 106 -8.77 -11.63 2.73
N VAL A 107 -7.84 -10.91 3.36
CA VAL A 107 -6.40 -11.19 3.34
C VAL A 107 -5.80 -11.14 4.74
N ASP A 108 -4.60 -11.69 4.91
CA ASP A 108 -3.79 -11.50 6.11
C ASP A 108 -2.83 -10.33 5.88
N PHE A 109 -2.53 -9.59 6.95
CA PHE A 109 -1.55 -8.50 6.94
C PHE A 109 -0.42 -8.83 7.90
N ALA A 110 0.81 -8.64 7.43
CA ALA A 110 1.98 -8.64 8.30
C ALA A 110 1.85 -7.53 9.35
N SER A 111 2.23 -7.83 10.57
CA SER A 111 2.16 -6.90 11.70
C SER A 111 3.56 -6.69 12.29
N PRO A 112 3.93 -5.43 12.61
CA PRO A 112 3.19 -4.21 12.33
C PRO A 112 3.09 -3.91 10.81
N GLY A 113 2.31 -2.89 10.40
CA GLY A 113 2.43 -2.36 9.05
C GLY A 113 3.81 -1.70 8.83
N PHE A 114 4.15 -1.38 7.58
CA PHE A 114 5.45 -0.75 7.30
C PHE A 114 5.38 0.80 7.26
N TYR A 115 4.21 1.38 7.02
CA TYR A 115 3.99 2.83 6.95
C TYR A 115 2.61 3.17 7.51
N SER A 116 2.22 4.47 7.48
CA SER A 116 0.87 4.90 7.85
C SER A 116 0.43 6.11 7.05
N SER A 117 -0.87 6.24 6.86
CA SER A 117 -1.48 7.35 6.17
C SER A 117 -2.90 7.58 6.69
N ALA A 118 -3.38 8.82 6.53
CA ALA A 118 -4.72 9.26 6.88
C ALA A 118 -5.41 9.90 5.68
N ALA A 119 -6.73 10.02 5.72
CA ALA A 119 -7.47 10.71 4.68
C ALA A 119 -7.20 12.21 4.73
N THR A 120 -6.88 12.80 3.60
CA THR A 120 -6.78 14.26 3.43
C THR A 120 -7.36 14.73 2.10
N VAL A 121 -7.43 16.05 1.91
CA VAL A 121 -7.82 16.69 0.66
C VAL A 121 -6.62 17.36 0.03
N PHE A 122 -6.37 17.05 -1.25
CA PHE A 122 -5.37 17.68 -2.09
C PHE A 122 -6.06 18.51 -3.16
N ALA A 123 -5.83 19.80 -3.19
CA ALA A 123 -6.52 20.72 -4.09
C ALA A 123 -5.64 21.92 -4.47
N PRO A 124 -6.02 22.70 -5.51
CA PRO A 124 -5.34 23.96 -5.82
C PRO A 124 -5.24 24.89 -4.61
N LYS A 125 -4.13 25.61 -4.47
CA LYS A 125 -3.92 26.59 -3.39
C LYS A 125 -5.01 27.66 -3.34
N SER A 126 -5.54 28.04 -4.51
CA SER A 126 -6.66 28.97 -4.63
C SER A 126 -8.00 28.45 -4.12
N THR A 127 -8.13 27.13 -3.93
CA THR A 127 -9.38 26.52 -3.46
C THR A 127 -9.48 26.64 -1.94
N ALA A 128 -10.53 27.30 -1.44
CA ALA A 128 -10.77 27.40 0.00
C ALA A 128 -11.42 26.11 0.54
N VAL A 129 -10.74 25.46 1.47
CA VAL A 129 -11.24 24.30 2.22
C VAL A 129 -10.84 24.48 3.68
N PRO A 130 -11.57 25.30 4.45
CA PRO A 130 -11.20 25.62 5.83
C PRO A 130 -11.35 24.44 6.80
N ASP A 131 -12.29 23.55 6.52
CA ASP A 131 -12.58 22.35 7.31
C ASP A 131 -13.30 21.28 6.50
N TRP A 132 -13.49 20.11 7.09
CA TRP A 132 -14.20 18.99 6.45
C TRP A 132 -15.69 19.26 6.22
N GLN A 133 -16.33 20.10 7.04
CA GLN A 133 -17.75 20.45 6.94
C GLN A 133 -18.02 21.34 5.70
N SER A 134 -17.05 22.16 5.30
CA SER A 134 -17.11 23.01 4.12
C SER A 134 -17.21 22.23 2.79
N LEU A 135 -16.92 20.94 2.83
CA LEU A 135 -17.00 20.03 1.68
C LEU A 135 -18.42 19.51 1.41
N ARG A 136 -19.41 19.83 2.25
CA ARG A 136 -20.81 19.42 2.05
C ARG A 136 -21.32 19.82 0.67
N GLY A 137 -21.81 18.84 -0.09
CA GLY A 137 -22.32 19.02 -1.46
C GLY A 137 -21.24 19.30 -2.51
N LYS A 138 -19.95 19.32 -2.13
CA LYS A 138 -18.84 19.45 -3.08
C LYS A 138 -18.42 18.08 -3.59
N THR A 139 -17.86 18.03 -4.81
CA THR A 139 -17.37 16.80 -5.41
C THR A 139 -15.84 16.72 -5.31
N LEU A 140 -15.34 15.67 -4.68
CA LEU A 140 -13.93 15.28 -4.68
C LEU A 140 -13.69 14.09 -5.60
N CYS A 141 -12.50 13.99 -6.18
CA CYS A 141 -12.05 12.81 -6.91
C CYS A 141 -11.40 11.81 -5.94
N ALA A 142 -11.70 10.51 -6.08
CA ALA A 142 -11.08 9.47 -5.27
C ALA A 142 -10.96 8.15 -6.07
N PRO A 143 -10.03 7.24 -5.69
CA PRO A 143 -10.06 5.88 -6.22
C PRO A 143 -11.33 5.15 -5.82
N ALA A 144 -11.93 4.37 -6.73
CA ALA A 144 -13.20 3.65 -6.50
C ALA A 144 -13.14 2.67 -5.31
N THR A 145 -11.94 2.18 -4.98
CA THR A 145 -11.72 1.25 -3.85
C THR A 145 -11.26 1.94 -2.57
N SER A 146 -11.36 3.28 -2.51
CA SER A 146 -10.97 4.03 -1.31
C SER A 146 -11.89 3.69 -0.14
N VAL A 147 -11.28 3.30 0.99
CA VAL A 147 -12.02 2.94 2.22
C VAL A 147 -12.67 4.16 2.89
N TRP A 148 -12.25 5.37 2.54
CA TRP A 148 -12.74 6.61 3.13
C TRP A 148 -13.97 7.20 2.44
N VAL A 149 -14.27 6.79 1.17
CA VAL A 149 -15.37 7.38 0.39
C VAL A 149 -16.69 7.32 1.18
N ARG A 150 -17.21 6.13 1.46
CA ARG A 150 -18.50 5.99 2.15
C ARG A 150 -18.55 6.63 3.54
N PRO A 151 -17.55 6.45 4.43
CA PRO A 151 -17.52 7.12 5.72
C PRO A 151 -17.59 8.64 5.62
N PHE A 152 -16.89 9.22 4.65
CA PHE A 152 -16.82 10.68 4.49
C PHE A 152 -18.07 11.24 3.81
N GLU A 153 -18.68 10.53 2.84
CA GLU A 153 -20.03 10.85 2.33
C GLU A 153 -21.04 10.95 3.48
N THR A 154 -21.05 9.94 4.35
CA THR A 154 -21.99 9.90 5.48
C THR A 154 -21.70 11.00 6.51
N ARG A 155 -20.43 11.22 6.86
CA ARG A 155 -20.02 12.15 7.95
C ARG A 155 -20.11 13.61 7.53
N TYR A 156 -19.71 13.92 6.30
CA TYR A 156 -19.55 15.30 5.84
C TYR A 156 -20.50 15.72 4.70
N GLY A 157 -21.20 14.77 4.08
CA GLY A 157 -22.07 15.04 2.95
C GLY A 157 -21.31 15.45 1.68
N VAL A 158 -20.03 15.11 1.59
CA VAL A 158 -19.20 15.29 0.39
C VAL A 158 -19.61 14.25 -0.66
N GLN A 159 -19.51 14.60 -1.94
CA GLN A 159 -19.75 13.70 -3.07
C GLN A 159 -18.42 13.23 -3.66
N PHE A 160 -18.40 12.05 -4.28
CA PHE A 160 -17.20 11.53 -4.91
C PHE A 160 -17.42 11.16 -6.39
N ALA A 161 -16.49 11.65 -7.23
CA ALA A 161 -16.24 11.08 -8.54
C ALA A 161 -15.16 10.02 -8.41
N SER A 162 -15.51 8.76 -8.73
CA SER A 162 -14.66 7.60 -8.56
C SER A 162 -13.89 7.25 -9.82
N PHE A 163 -12.61 6.87 -9.67
CA PHE A 163 -11.68 6.50 -10.76
C PHE A 163 -11.00 5.16 -10.47
N ASN A 164 -10.50 4.50 -11.51
CA ASN A 164 -9.88 3.19 -11.37
C ASN A 164 -8.51 3.22 -10.67
N GLY A 165 -7.80 4.34 -10.78
CA GLY A 165 -6.45 4.47 -10.22
C GLY A 165 -6.09 5.88 -9.79
N THR A 166 -4.97 6.00 -9.07
CA THR A 166 -4.47 7.30 -8.57
C THR A 166 -4.00 8.22 -9.69
N ALA A 167 -3.49 7.68 -10.79
CA ALA A 167 -3.10 8.47 -11.96
C ALA A 167 -4.30 9.16 -12.61
N GLU A 168 -5.42 8.45 -12.75
CA GLU A 168 -6.67 9.02 -13.27
C GLU A 168 -7.25 10.08 -12.33
N VAL A 169 -7.17 9.86 -11.00
CA VAL A 169 -7.55 10.86 -9.99
C VAL A 169 -6.72 12.13 -10.16
N ARG A 170 -5.39 12.01 -10.25
CA ARG A 170 -4.51 13.18 -10.45
C ARG A 170 -4.86 13.94 -11.73
N LYS A 171 -5.05 13.22 -12.83
CA LYS A 171 -5.45 13.82 -14.10
C LYS A 171 -6.81 14.55 -13.97
N ALA A 172 -7.80 13.94 -13.34
CA ALA A 172 -9.13 14.53 -13.17
C ALA A 172 -9.09 15.82 -12.34
N VAL A 173 -8.22 15.87 -11.32
CA VAL A 173 -8.01 17.09 -10.52
C VAL A 173 -7.30 18.17 -11.34
N ALA A 174 -6.27 17.82 -12.09
CA ALA A 174 -5.56 18.76 -12.98
C ALA A 174 -6.52 19.32 -14.08
N ASP A 175 -7.43 18.50 -14.59
CA ASP A 175 -8.46 18.89 -15.56
C ASP A 175 -9.66 19.62 -14.88
N SER A 176 -9.57 19.96 -13.58
CA SER A 176 -10.63 20.65 -12.81
C SER A 176 -12.01 19.94 -12.81
N ARG A 177 -12.01 18.60 -12.93
CA ARG A 177 -13.24 17.79 -12.91
C ARG A 177 -13.83 17.63 -11.50
N CYS A 178 -13.03 17.88 -10.48
CA CYS A 178 -13.39 17.87 -9.06
C CYS A 178 -12.75 19.06 -8.36
N LEU A 179 -13.31 19.43 -7.21
CA LEU A 179 -12.74 20.47 -6.33
C LEU A 179 -11.27 20.14 -5.93
N GLY A 180 -10.99 18.88 -5.75
CA GLY A 180 -9.71 18.32 -5.37
C GLY A 180 -9.79 16.80 -5.30
N ALA A 181 -8.74 16.15 -4.83
CA ALA A 181 -8.70 14.72 -4.56
C ALA A 181 -8.77 14.42 -3.06
N MET A 182 -9.43 13.32 -2.68
CA MET A 182 -9.31 12.74 -1.35
C MET A 182 -8.48 11.45 -1.41
N GLY A 183 -7.54 11.31 -0.49
CA GLY A 183 -6.71 10.11 -0.37
C GLY A 183 -5.65 10.25 0.70
N ASP A 184 -4.59 9.47 0.55
CA ASP A 184 -3.49 9.34 1.50
C ASP A 184 -2.71 10.64 1.68
N ASP A 185 -2.64 11.14 2.90
CA ASP A 185 -1.89 12.35 3.25
C ASP A 185 -0.38 12.22 2.98
N ALA A 186 0.19 11.06 3.24
CA ALA A 186 1.59 10.76 2.93
C ALA A 186 1.88 10.91 1.43
N LEU A 187 1.00 10.36 0.57
CA LEU A 187 1.15 10.44 -0.88
C LEU A 187 0.95 11.87 -1.38
N TYR A 188 -0.07 12.58 -0.93
CA TYR A 188 -0.36 13.94 -1.40
C TYR A 188 0.63 14.97 -0.85
N SER A 189 1.14 14.79 0.37
CA SER A 189 2.23 15.64 0.91
C SER A 189 3.52 15.50 0.09
N ALA A 190 3.81 14.29 -0.39
CA ALA A 190 4.95 14.07 -1.28
C ALA A 190 4.69 14.67 -2.68
N LEU A 191 3.48 14.51 -3.21
CA LEU A 191 3.08 15.06 -4.51
C LEU A 191 3.15 16.59 -4.54
N ALA A 192 2.72 17.28 -3.47
CA ALA A 192 2.76 18.73 -3.33
C ALA A 192 4.18 19.33 -3.42
N ARG A 193 5.22 18.51 -3.26
CA ARG A 193 6.64 18.94 -3.37
C ARG A 193 7.19 18.82 -4.77
N GLN A 194 6.45 18.23 -5.71
CA GLN A 194 6.87 18.08 -7.10
C GLN A 194 6.57 19.36 -7.88
N PRO A 195 7.46 19.80 -8.77
CA PRO A 195 7.31 21.08 -9.49
C PRO A 195 5.99 21.19 -10.27
N GLU A 196 5.52 20.10 -10.89
CA GLU A 196 4.27 20.07 -11.65
C GLU A 196 3.01 20.25 -10.78
N TRP A 197 3.13 20.11 -9.44
CA TRP A 197 2.06 20.30 -8.47
C TRP A 197 2.29 21.51 -7.55
N ALA A 198 3.17 22.42 -7.96
CA ALA A 198 3.53 23.60 -7.15
C ALA A 198 2.35 24.51 -6.80
N ASP A 199 1.27 24.50 -7.60
CA ASP A 199 0.03 25.26 -7.36
C ASP A 199 -0.99 24.50 -6.50
N TYR A 200 -0.66 23.31 -6.00
CA TYR A 200 -1.52 22.46 -5.18
C TYR A 200 -0.95 22.29 -3.77
N GLU A 201 -1.81 21.93 -2.84
CA GLU A 201 -1.43 21.66 -1.45
C GLU A 201 -2.38 20.67 -0.77
N VAL A 202 -1.93 20.09 0.33
CA VAL A 202 -2.78 19.37 1.28
C VAL A 202 -3.57 20.40 2.07
N LYS A 203 -4.89 20.32 2.04
CA LYS A 203 -5.81 21.32 2.59
C LYS A 203 -6.16 21.07 4.05
N LEU A 204 -6.24 19.83 4.49
CA LEU A 204 -6.77 19.46 5.79
C LEU A 204 -5.82 18.49 6.51
N PRO A 205 -5.75 18.54 7.84
CA PRO A 205 -5.11 17.51 8.63
C PRO A 205 -5.71 16.13 8.33
N GLY A 206 -4.87 15.11 8.32
CA GLY A 206 -5.29 13.73 8.06
C GLY A 206 -6.29 13.23 9.11
N GLN A 207 -7.31 12.50 8.65
CA GLN A 207 -8.31 11.84 9.49
C GLN A 207 -8.36 10.34 9.23
N ASP A 208 -8.85 9.60 10.22
CA ASP A 208 -9.03 8.15 10.18
C ASP A 208 -7.72 7.43 9.71
N PRO A 209 -6.60 7.60 10.47
CA PRO A 209 -5.32 7.01 10.09
C PRO A 209 -5.36 5.49 10.15
N ALA A 210 -4.64 4.86 9.22
CA ALA A 210 -4.45 3.41 9.23
C ALA A 210 -3.05 3.07 8.69
N PRO A 211 -2.44 1.96 9.14
CA PRO A 211 -1.15 1.55 8.62
C PRO A 211 -1.28 1.01 7.19
N TRP A 212 -0.22 1.18 6.38
CA TRP A 212 -0.02 0.41 5.16
C TRP A 212 0.60 -0.93 5.54
N GLY A 213 -0.07 -2.01 5.17
CA GLY A 213 0.39 -3.36 5.46
C GLY A 213 0.87 -4.10 4.23
N ILE A 214 1.80 -5.04 4.44
CA ILE A 214 2.11 -6.07 3.45
C ILE A 214 1.03 -7.13 3.56
N ALA A 215 0.26 -7.33 2.49
CA ALA A 215 -0.82 -8.29 2.49
C ALA A 215 -0.40 -9.63 1.86
N LEU A 216 -0.97 -10.70 2.39
CA LEU A 216 -0.78 -12.08 1.97
C LEU A 216 -2.14 -12.76 1.81
N ARG A 217 -2.21 -13.78 0.96
CA ARG A 217 -3.37 -14.66 0.91
C ARG A 217 -3.55 -15.36 2.26
N LYS A 218 -4.78 -15.51 2.70
CA LYS A 218 -5.10 -16.22 3.95
C LYS A 218 -4.55 -17.64 4.01
N GLY A 219 -4.25 -18.08 5.24
CA GLY A 219 -3.80 -19.43 5.49
C GLY A 219 -2.32 -19.69 5.13
N GLN A 220 -1.47 -18.66 5.20
CA GLN A 220 -0.03 -18.75 4.93
C GLN A 220 0.82 -18.40 6.18
N PRO A 221 0.69 -19.14 7.30
CA PRO A 221 1.27 -18.73 8.59
C PRO A 221 2.79 -18.61 8.56
N ALA A 222 3.49 -19.49 7.83
CA ALA A 222 4.96 -19.44 7.75
C ALA A 222 5.44 -18.19 7.01
N LEU A 223 4.82 -17.85 5.88
CA LEU A 223 5.16 -16.63 5.13
C LEU A 223 4.74 -15.38 5.92
N LEU A 224 3.56 -15.40 6.56
CA LEU A 224 3.07 -14.30 7.39
C LEU A 224 4.04 -13.99 8.54
N ALA A 225 4.47 -15.01 9.29
CA ALA A 225 5.45 -14.85 10.36
C ALA A 225 6.79 -14.32 9.84
N ALA A 226 7.27 -14.85 8.70
CA ALA A 226 8.50 -14.38 8.08
C ALA A 226 8.44 -12.91 7.68
N VAL A 227 7.36 -12.48 7.02
CA VAL A 227 7.19 -11.09 6.59
C VAL A 227 6.99 -10.17 7.78
N SER A 228 6.23 -10.56 8.80
CA SER A 228 6.05 -9.77 10.03
C SER A 228 7.39 -9.52 10.73
N SER A 229 8.20 -10.55 10.92
CA SER A 229 9.53 -10.40 11.53
C SER A 229 10.45 -9.47 10.73
N ILE A 230 10.36 -9.48 9.39
CA ILE A 230 11.13 -8.57 8.55
C ILE A 230 10.66 -7.12 8.74
N VAL A 231 9.35 -6.88 8.80
CA VAL A 231 8.81 -5.52 9.03
C VAL A 231 9.14 -5.01 10.43
N GLU A 232 9.08 -5.86 11.46
CA GLU A 232 9.57 -5.55 12.82
C GLU A 232 11.04 -5.14 12.79
N GLY A 233 11.87 -5.90 12.09
CA GLY A 233 13.29 -5.58 11.89
C GLY A 233 13.51 -4.23 11.17
N TRP A 234 12.69 -3.87 10.19
CA TRP A 234 12.76 -2.56 9.54
C TRP A 234 12.48 -1.41 10.52
N HIS A 235 11.51 -1.59 11.42
CA HIS A 235 11.24 -0.60 12.46
C HIS A 235 12.36 -0.56 13.49
N ALA A 236 12.78 -1.69 14.03
CA ALA A 236 13.82 -1.76 15.06
C ALA A 236 15.15 -1.12 14.58
N GLN A 237 15.53 -1.35 13.33
CA GLN A 237 16.78 -0.86 12.75
C GLN A 237 16.65 0.55 12.12
N GLY A 238 15.48 1.18 12.15
CA GLY A 238 15.26 2.50 11.56
C GLY A 238 15.37 2.52 10.02
N VAL A 239 15.20 1.38 9.35
CA VAL A 239 15.32 1.26 7.88
C VAL A 239 14.36 2.21 7.17
N ILE A 240 13.11 2.28 7.62
CA ILE A 240 12.07 3.11 7.00
C ILE A 240 12.39 4.59 7.20
N ILE A 241 12.86 5.00 8.39
CA ILE A 241 13.32 6.37 8.67
C ILE A 241 14.48 6.75 7.75
N GLY A 242 15.44 5.85 7.55
CA GLY A 242 16.54 6.08 6.61
C GLY A 242 16.07 6.24 5.16
N LEU A 243 15.02 5.51 4.76
CA LEU A 243 14.40 5.67 3.44
C LEU A 243 13.63 6.98 3.31
N GLU A 244 12.89 7.42 4.34
CA GLU A 244 12.25 8.74 4.36
C GLU A 244 13.28 9.85 4.11
N GLN A 245 14.40 9.81 4.81
CA GLN A 245 15.49 10.77 4.62
C GLN A 245 16.08 10.72 3.22
N ARG A 246 16.37 9.51 2.71
CA ARG A 246 16.92 9.29 1.36
C ARG A 246 16.03 9.87 0.27
N TYR A 247 14.72 9.72 0.40
CA TYR A 247 13.75 10.16 -0.58
C TYR A 247 13.15 11.55 -0.30
N GLY A 248 13.66 12.29 0.70
CA GLY A 248 13.20 13.62 1.05
C GLY A 248 11.75 13.67 1.53
N LEU A 249 11.25 12.56 2.08
CA LEU A 249 9.92 12.52 2.68
C LEU A 249 9.89 13.26 4.03
N ALA A 250 8.75 13.82 4.37
CA ALA A 250 8.54 14.29 5.73
C ALA A 250 8.52 13.08 6.70
N PRO A 251 9.11 13.20 7.90
CA PRO A 251 9.04 12.15 8.90
C PRO A 251 7.59 11.75 9.19
N ASN A 252 7.29 10.48 9.14
CA ASN A 252 6.00 9.94 9.50
C ASN A 252 5.96 9.64 11.00
N ALA A 253 5.09 10.33 11.74
CA ALA A 253 5.01 10.20 13.19
C ALA A 253 4.70 8.77 13.66
N TRP A 254 3.91 8.02 12.88
CA TRP A 254 3.60 6.63 13.19
C TRP A 254 4.84 5.73 13.01
N VAL A 255 5.62 5.94 11.94
CA VAL A 255 6.89 5.21 11.72
C VAL A 255 7.87 5.48 12.86
N ALA A 256 8.02 6.76 13.27
CA ALA A 256 8.85 7.12 14.41
C ALA A 256 8.39 6.44 15.72
N GLN A 257 7.08 6.36 15.93
CA GLN A 257 6.51 5.66 17.09
C GLN A 257 6.79 4.15 17.05
N GLN A 258 6.67 3.51 15.89
CA GLN A 258 6.98 2.08 15.74
C GLN A 258 8.48 1.82 15.98
N HIS A 259 9.35 2.67 15.44
CA HIS A 259 10.79 2.56 15.70
C HIS A 259 11.10 2.67 17.19
N ALA A 260 10.55 3.65 17.89
CA ALA A 260 10.75 3.82 19.31
C ALA A 260 10.29 2.59 20.13
N ARG A 261 9.15 2.00 19.77
CA ARG A 261 8.65 0.76 20.43
C ARG A 261 9.60 -0.43 20.19
N ALA A 262 9.94 -0.69 18.93
CA ALA A 262 10.76 -1.85 18.56
C ALA A 262 12.23 -1.75 19.01
N SER A 263 12.72 -0.55 19.33
CA SER A 263 14.10 -0.34 19.84
C SER A 263 14.23 -0.57 21.35
N HIS A 264 13.11 -0.75 22.05
CA HIS A 264 13.07 -0.97 23.51
C HIS A 264 12.72 -2.43 23.89
N GLU A 265 12.38 -3.27 22.93
CA GLU A 265 12.17 -4.73 23.06
C GLU A 265 13.46 -5.49 22.72
#